data_dfaed06197bb24789a3567e15600f5a8
#
_entry.id   dfaed06197bb24789a3567e15600f5a8
#
_cell.length_a   1.000
_cell.length_b   1.000
_cell.length_c   1.000
_cell.angle_alpha   90.00
_cell.angle_beta   90.00
_cell.angle_gamma   90.00
#
_symmetry.space_group_name_H-M   'P 1'
#
loop_
_entity.id
_entity.type
_entity.pdbx_description
1 polymer ?
#
loop_
_entity_poly.entity_id
_entity_poly.type
_entity_poly.pdbx_seq_one_letter_code
_entity_poly.pdbx_strand_id
1 'polypeptide(L)'
;MRIAVNARILQAPRTGIGHYLVELLGALQAHADLEFSLFHGWGWSGDLPAAALPGYSRLSPWLRNLPGAYRARRWLEQRRFDSGRPPVDLYHEPSLWPLDFDGPMLMTLHDLTHLHYPATQPAARLREIERRLARGMEKARLILTDSQAIADEAQAYFGLPRERFVVAPLGHAA
;
A
#
# COMPACT_ATOMS: atom_id res chain seq x y z
N MET A 1 -5.37 -9.56 17.49
CA MET A 1 -5.97 -8.89 16.31
C MET A 1 -5.24 -9.35 15.06
N ARG A 2 -5.98 -9.78 14.03
CA ARG A 2 -5.38 -10.29 12.76
C ARG A 2 -5.38 -9.19 11.72
N ILE A 3 -4.22 -8.90 11.15
CA ILE A 3 -4.00 -7.78 10.24
C ILE A 3 -3.53 -8.30 8.88
N ALA A 4 -4.29 -8.03 7.84
CA ALA A 4 -3.83 -8.20 6.46
C ALA A 4 -2.98 -7.00 6.06
N VAL A 5 -1.82 -7.24 5.45
CA VAL A 5 -0.94 -6.17 4.98
C VAL A 5 -0.63 -6.36 3.49
N ASN A 6 -0.78 -5.31 2.70
CA ASN A 6 -0.33 -5.34 1.31
C ASN A 6 1.20 -5.23 1.24
N ALA A 7 1.87 -6.38 1.26
CA ALA A 7 3.33 -6.50 1.23
C ALA A 7 3.89 -6.61 -0.19
N ARG A 8 3.11 -6.32 -1.23
CA ARG A 8 3.53 -6.42 -2.64
C ARG A 8 4.78 -5.59 -2.95
N ILE A 9 4.95 -4.46 -2.26
CA ILE A 9 6.13 -3.60 -2.44
C ILE A 9 7.44 -4.33 -2.12
N LEU A 10 7.41 -5.33 -1.25
CA LEU A 10 8.58 -6.11 -0.86
C LEU A 10 9.07 -7.09 -1.94
N GLN A 11 8.32 -7.27 -3.02
CA GLN A 11 8.75 -8.07 -4.18
C GLN A 11 9.75 -7.34 -5.08
N ALA A 12 9.80 -6.01 -5.00
CA ALA A 12 10.76 -5.18 -5.71
C ALA A 12 12.01 -4.93 -4.85
N PRO A 13 13.13 -4.48 -5.43
CA PRO A 13 14.23 -3.97 -4.64
C PRO A 13 13.73 -2.95 -3.62
N ARG A 14 14.19 -3.05 -2.38
CA ARG A 14 13.68 -2.23 -1.28
C ARG A 14 13.87 -0.74 -1.59
N THR A 15 12.78 -0.02 -1.58
CA THR A 15 12.70 1.44 -1.64
C THR A 15 12.32 1.98 -0.26
N GLY A 16 12.16 3.28 -0.11
CA GLY A 16 11.75 3.90 1.16
C GLY A 16 10.51 3.23 1.79
N ILE A 17 9.43 3.02 1.02
CA ILE A 17 8.21 2.35 1.51
C ILE A 17 8.49 0.88 1.90
N GLY A 18 9.37 0.20 1.16
CA GLY A 18 9.76 -1.17 1.49
C GLY A 18 10.53 -1.27 2.80
N HIS A 19 11.45 -0.34 3.07
CA HIS A 19 12.15 -0.23 4.36
C HIS A 19 11.17 0.10 5.49
N TYR A 20 10.33 1.13 5.30
CA TYR A 20 9.28 1.47 6.25
C TYR A 20 8.45 0.24 6.66
N LEU A 21 7.97 -0.52 5.68
CA LEU A 21 7.11 -1.66 5.96
C LEU A 21 7.84 -2.77 6.74
N VAL A 22 9.10 -3.04 6.42
CA VAL A 22 9.90 -4.05 7.13
C VAL A 22 10.14 -3.63 8.58
N GLU A 23 10.55 -2.39 8.80
CA GLU A 23 10.79 -1.85 10.15
C GLU A 23 9.50 -1.80 10.98
N LEU A 24 8.41 -1.34 10.38
CA LEU A 24 7.10 -1.32 11.04
C LEU A 24 6.67 -2.72 11.49
N LEU A 25 6.72 -3.69 10.57
CA LEU A 25 6.32 -5.06 10.89
C LEU A 25 7.26 -5.69 11.91
N GLY A 26 8.58 -5.45 11.80
CA GLY A 26 9.57 -5.90 12.78
C GLY A 26 9.28 -5.37 14.19
N ALA A 27 8.97 -4.09 14.31
CA ALA A 27 8.60 -3.48 15.59
C ALA A 27 7.27 -4.03 16.14
N LEU A 28 6.27 -4.22 15.28
CA LEU A 28 4.95 -4.71 15.67
C LEU A 28 4.93 -6.21 16.01
N GLN A 29 5.85 -7.02 15.49
CA GLN A 29 5.98 -8.43 15.84
C GLN A 29 6.30 -8.67 17.33
N ALA A 30 6.83 -7.66 18.03
CA ALA A 30 7.02 -7.71 19.49
C ALA A 30 5.70 -7.73 20.28
N HIS A 31 4.58 -7.41 19.65
CA HIS A 31 3.25 -7.39 20.26
C HIS A 31 2.54 -8.73 20.02
N ALA A 32 2.49 -9.57 21.06
CA ALA A 32 1.94 -10.93 20.97
C ALA A 32 0.43 -11.01 20.65
N ASP A 33 -0.29 -9.90 20.77
CA ASP A 33 -1.72 -9.79 20.46
C ASP A 33 -1.98 -9.47 18.95
N LEU A 34 -0.93 -9.26 18.15
CA LEU A 34 -1.01 -8.95 16.73
C LEU A 34 -0.53 -10.15 15.89
N GLU A 35 -1.34 -10.52 14.92
CA GLU A 35 -1.02 -11.55 13.92
C GLU A 35 -1.05 -10.91 12.52
N PHE A 36 -0.02 -11.12 11.73
CA PHE A 36 0.09 -10.54 10.40
C PHE A 36 -0.06 -11.58 9.29
N SER A 37 -0.83 -11.22 8.27
CA SER A 37 -0.95 -11.97 7.01
C SER A 37 -0.53 -11.05 5.88
N LEU A 38 0.56 -11.40 5.20
CA LEU A 38 1.20 -10.57 4.18
C LEU A 38 0.76 -11.00 2.78
N PHE A 39 0.16 -10.09 2.03
CA PHE A 39 -0.19 -10.31 0.63
C PHE A 39 0.96 -9.87 -0.28
N HIS A 40 1.55 -10.83 -1.00
CA HIS A 40 2.68 -10.57 -1.90
C HIS A 40 2.28 -10.37 -3.37
N GLY A 41 1.01 -10.09 -3.65
CA GLY A 41 0.49 -9.91 -5.02
C GLY A 41 0.11 -11.22 -5.72
N TRP A 42 0.64 -12.36 -5.29
CA TRP A 42 0.34 -13.69 -5.83
C TRP A 42 -0.26 -14.66 -4.81
N GLY A 43 -0.07 -14.39 -3.55
CA GLY A 43 -0.54 -15.22 -2.44
C GLY A 43 -0.27 -14.57 -1.09
N TRP A 44 -0.56 -15.30 -0.05
CA TRP A 44 -0.46 -14.90 1.34
C TRP A 44 0.66 -15.67 2.06
N SER A 45 1.35 -15.01 2.98
CA SER A 45 2.28 -15.65 3.92
C SER A 45 2.23 -14.95 5.28
N GLY A 46 2.76 -15.61 6.32
CA GLY A 46 2.99 -15.01 7.65
C GLY A 46 4.37 -14.37 7.78
N ASP A 47 5.29 -14.68 6.86
CA ASP A 47 6.69 -14.33 6.98
C ASP A 47 7.08 -13.16 6.06
N LEU A 48 7.95 -12.29 6.57
CA LEU A 48 8.61 -11.27 5.75
C LEU A 48 9.55 -11.93 4.75
N PRO A 49 9.50 -11.57 3.46
CA PRO A 49 10.43 -12.10 2.47
C PRO A 49 11.86 -11.63 2.80
N ALA A 50 12.79 -12.56 2.87
CA ALA A 50 14.20 -12.29 3.21
C ALA A 50 14.90 -11.41 2.16
N ALA A 51 14.47 -11.44 0.90
CA ALA A 51 15.01 -10.63 -0.19
C ALA A 51 13.95 -10.43 -1.29
N ALA A 52 14.14 -9.39 -2.12
CA ALA A 52 13.33 -9.18 -3.32
C ALA A 52 13.40 -10.42 -4.22
N LEU A 53 12.23 -10.92 -4.65
CA LEU A 53 12.18 -12.08 -5.53
C LEU A 53 12.87 -11.78 -6.86
N PRO A 54 13.83 -12.61 -7.31
CA PRO A 54 14.47 -12.43 -8.61
C PRO A 54 13.42 -12.52 -9.72
N GLY A 55 13.35 -11.52 -10.59
CA GLY A 55 12.52 -11.58 -11.79
C GLY A 55 11.31 -10.67 -11.84
N TYR A 56 10.94 -9.97 -10.79
CA TYR A 56 9.82 -9.01 -10.80
C TYR A 56 9.98 -7.88 -11.84
N SER A 57 11.21 -7.47 -12.15
CA SER A 57 11.51 -6.42 -13.10
C SER A 57 11.53 -6.88 -14.57
N ARG A 58 11.48 -8.19 -14.85
CA ARG A 58 11.67 -8.77 -16.19
C ARG A 58 10.39 -8.96 -16.99
N LEU A 59 9.21 -8.78 -16.40
CA LEU A 59 7.99 -8.68 -17.20
C LEU A 59 8.11 -7.45 -18.08
N SER A 60 8.30 -7.75 -19.36
CA SER A 60 8.64 -6.82 -20.43
C SER A 60 7.96 -5.46 -20.28
N PRO A 61 8.68 -4.34 -20.37
CA PRO A 61 8.10 -2.98 -20.43
C PRO A 61 7.00 -2.86 -21.49
N TRP A 62 7.08 -3.67 -22.54
CA TRP A 62 6.12 -3.80 -23.62
C TRP A 62 4.72 -4.21 -23.14
N LEU A 63 4.60 -5.19 -22.23
CA LEU A 63 3.29 -5.60 -21.69
C LEU A 63 2.61 -4.50 -20.86
N ARG A 64 3.38 -3.59 -20.25
CA ARG A 64 2.84 -2.50 -19.46
C ARG A 64 2.14 -1.42 -20.26
N ASN A 65 2.49 -1.31 -21.55
CA ASN A 65 1.95 -0.27 -22.45
C ASN A 65 0.71 -0.74 -23.22
N LEU A 66 0.28 -1.99 -23.08
CA LEU A 66 -0.93 -2.48 -23.73
C LEU A 66 -2.17 -1.82 -23.14
N PRO A 67 -3.12 -1.38 -23.96
CA PRO A 67 -4.41 -0.87 -23.50
C PRO A 67 -5.10 -1.91 -22.59
N GLY A 68 -5.53 -1.48 -21.40
CA GLY A 68 -6.19 -2.36 -20.46
C GLY A 68 -5.29 -3.23 -19.56
N ALA A 69 -3.97 -3.29 -19.81
CA ALA A 69 -3.03 -4.09 -19.02
C ALA A 69 -3.11 -3.77 -17.52
N TYR A 70 -3.23 -2.49 -17.14
CA TYR A 70 -3.40 -2.09 -15.74
C TYR A 70 -4.72 -2.62 -15.14
N ARG A 71 -5.80 -2.63 -15.91
CA ARG A 71 -7.10 -3.12 -15.45
C ARG A 71 -7.10 -4.65 -15.27
N ALA A 72 -6.56 -5.37 -16.25
CA ALA A 72 -6.43 -6.83 -16.20
C ALA A 72 -5.53 -7.26 -15.03
N ARG A 73 -4.39 -6.58 -14.85
CA ARG A 73 -3.50 -6.81 -13.71
C ARG A 73 -4.19 -6.57 -12.38
N ARG A 74 -4.91 -5.44 -12.25
CA ARG A 74 -5.67 -5.15 -11.02
C ARG A 74 -6.70 -6.23 -10.72
N TRP A 75 -7.47 -6.62 -11.73
CA TRP A 75 -8.49 -7.67 -11.57
C TRP A 75 -7.85 -8.97 -11.09
N LEU A 76 -6.72 -9.36 -11.66
CA LEU A 76 -5.99 -10.54 -11.24
C LEU A 76 -5.43 -10.39 -9.81
N GLU A 77 -4.83 -9.26 -9.48
CA GLU A 77 -4.33 -8.96 -8.14
C GLU A 77 -5.47 -9.02 -7.10
N GLN A 78 -6.62 -8.42 -7.42
CA GLN A 78 -7.79 -8.46 -6.54
C GLN A 78 -8.29 -9.89 -6.34
N ARG A 79 -8.42 -10.67 -7.42
CA ARG A 79 -8.83 -12.07 -7.30
C ARG A 79 -7.86 -12.89 -6.45
N ARG A 80 -6.56 -12.62 -6.57
CA ARG A 80 -5.54 -13.27 -5.76
C ARG A 80 -5.57 -12.83 -4.31
N PHE A 81 -5.85 -11.56 -4.07
CA PHE A 81 -6.07 -11.03 -2.73
C PHE A 81 -7.29 -11.68 -2.04
N ASP A 82 -8.39 -11.82 -2.75
CA ASP A 82 -9.62 -12.42 -2.23
C ASP A 82 -9.50 -13.96 -2.08
N SER A 83 -8.75 -14.59 -2.99
CA SER A 83 -8.54 -16.04 -3.00
C SER A 83 -7.54 -16.44 -1.90
N GLY A 84 -8.02 -17.25 -0.96
CA GLY A 84 -7.18 -17.75 0.14
C GLY A 84 -6.83 -16.71 1.20
N ARG A 85 -7.51 -15.56 1.18
CA ARG A 85 -7.36 -14.57 2.26
C ARG A 85 -7.78 -15.20 3.59
N PRO A 86 -6.88 -15.21 4.60
CA PRO A 86 -7.26 -15.65 5.93
C PRO A 86 -8.30 -14.70 6.54
N PRO A 87 -9.05 -15.14 7.55
CA PRO A 87 -9.91 -14.25 8.33
C PRO A 87 -9.07 -13.15 8.99
N VAL A 88 -9.36 -11.88 8.69
CA VAL A 88 -8.63 -10.72 9.22
C VAL A 88 -9.60 -9.67 9.74
N ASP A 89 -9.15 -8.93 10.75
CA ASP A 89 -9.94 -7.92 11.44
C ASP A 89 -9.67 -6.52 10.87
N LEU A 90 -8.50 -6.31 10.24
CA LEU A 90 -8.03 -5.06 9.68
C LEU A 90 -7.22 -5.32 8.41
N TYR A 91 -7.34 -4.43 7.41
CA TYR A 91 -6.46 -4.38 6.26
C TYR A 91 -5.61 -3.12 6.29
N HIS A 92 -4.28 -3.27 6.20
CA HIS A 92 -3.33 -2.17 6.10
C HIS A 92 -2.75 -2.07 4.68
N GLU A 93 -2.95 -0.92 4.07
CA GLU A 93 -2.36 -0.53 2.79
C GLU A 93 -1.21 0.47 3.01
N PRO A 94 0.05 0.07 2.88
CA PRO A 94 1.21 0.95 3.11
C PRO A 94 1.64 1.74 1.87
N SER A 95 0.85 1.74 0.80
CA SER A 95 1.23 2.36 -0.48
C SER A 95 0.06 3.03 -1.20
N LEU A 96 0.32 3.59 -2.39
CA LEU A 96 -0.71 4.25 -3.23
C LEU A 96 -1.57 3.25 -4.04
N TRP A 97 -1.52 1.94 -3.73
CA TRP A 97 -2.13 0.89 -4.55
C TRP A 97 -3.13 0.03 -3.79
N PRO A 98 -4.15 0.62 -3.14
CA PRO A 98 -5.09 -0.13 -2.33
C PRO A 98 -5.84 -1.18 -3.15
N LEU A 99 -6.07 -2.32 -2.49
CA LEU A 99 -6.98 -3.35 -2.94
C LEU A 99 -8.37 -3.14 -2.30
N ASP A 100 -9.40 -3.66 -2.94
CA ASP A 100 -10.74 -3.57 -2.38
C ASP A 100 -10.88 -4.53 -1.19
N PHE A 101 -11.37 -4.02 -0.07
CA PHE A 101 -11.60 -4.77 1.15
C PHE A 101 -12.91 -4.29 1.80
N ASP A 102 -13.72 -5.23 2.28
CA ASP A 102 -15.05 -4.94 2.85
C ASP A 102 -15.04 -4.84 4.40
N GLY A 103 -13.88 -4.61 4.99
CA GLY A 103 -13.70 -4.44 6.42
C GLY A 103 -12.99 -3.13 6.78
N PRO A 104 -12.63 -2.96 8.06
CA PRO A 104 -11.82 -1.84 8.49
C PRO A 104 -10.50 -1.76 7.74
N MET A 105 -10.18 -0.59 7.19
CA MET A 105 -8.97 -0.34 6.42
C MET A 105 -8.16 0.79 7.04
N LEU A 106 -6.87 0.56 7.17
CA LEU A 106 -5.83 1.53 7.49
C LEU A 106 -5.01 1.78 6.24
N MET A 107 -4.71 3.03 5.94
CA MET A 107 -3.85 3.40 4.82
C MET A 107 -2.70 4.26 5.31
N THR A 108 -1.48 4.05 4.79
CA THR A 108 -0.36 4.96 5.00
C THR A 108 -0.12 5.79 3.74
N LEU A 109 -0.13 7.10 3.90
CA LEU A 109 0.16 8.07 2.86
C LEU A 109 1.47 8.77 3.18
N HIS A 110 2.53 8.43 2.46
CA HIS A 110 3.87 8.97 2.67
C HIS A 110 4.06 10.33 2.00
N ASP A 111 3.53 10.50 0.79
CA ASP A 111 3.65 11.74 0.01
C ASP A 111 2.51 11.89 -1.00
N LEU A 112 2.45 13.07 -1.59
CA LEU A 112 1.58 13.42 -2.71
C LEU A 112 2.39 13.81 -3.96
N THR A 113 3.58 13.24 -4.12
CA THR A 113 4.52 13.51 -5.23
C THR A 113 3.87 13.37 -6.60
N HIS A 114 2.92 12.45 -6.77
CA HIS A 114 2.18 12.27 -8.01
C HIS A 114 1.31 13.47 -8.39
N LEU A 115 0.89 14.29 -7.42
CA LEU A 115 0.16 15.54 -7.66
C LEU A 115 1.12 16.69 -7.99
N HIS A 116 2.23 16.81 -7.26
CA HIS A 116 3.19 17.89 -7.44
C HIS A 116 4.04 17.75 -8.70
N TYR A 117 4.38 16.51 -9.05
CA TYR A 117 5.30 16.22 -10.16
C TYR A 117 4.69 15.22 -11.16
N PRO A 118 3.52 15.52 -11.74
CA PRO A 118 2.83 14.58 -12.63
C PRO A 118 3.67 14.22 -13.87
N ALA A 119 4.51 15.15 -14.36
CA ALA A 119 5.37 14.91 -15.52
C ALA A 119 6.43 13.80 -15.29
N THR A 120 6.70 13.42 -14.05
CA THR A 120 7.65 12.33 -13.72
C THR A 120 7.07 10.93 -13.91
N GLN A 121 5.77 10.84 -14.19
CA GLN A 121 5.04 9.57 -14.30
C GLN A 121 4.31 9.46 -15.63
N PRO A 122 4.21 8.26 -16.24
CA PRO A 122 3.35 8.04 -17.39
C PRO A 122 1.88 8.37 -17.07
N ALA A 123 1.20 9.10 -17.96
CA ALA A 123 -0.17 9.55 -17.75
C ALA A 123 -1.17 8.42 -17.42
N ALA A 124 -0.98 7.23 -18.02
CA ALA A 124 -1.81 6.06 -17.71
C ALA A 124 -1.64 5.59 -16.24
N ARG A 125 -0.39 5.68 -15.73
CA ARG A 125 -0.09 5.34 -14.34
C ARG A 125 -0.69 6.36 -13.37
N LEU A 126 -0.59 7.65 -13.67
CA LEU A 126 -1.19 8.73 -12.85
C LEU A 126 -2.69 8.53 -12.69
N ARG A 127 -3.41 8.38 -13.81
CA ARG A 127 -4.86 8.13 -13.77
C ARG A 127 -5.24 6.92 -12.91
N GLU A 128 -4.41 5.87 -12.93
CA GLU A 128 -4.64 4.69 -12.12
C GLU A 128 -4.34 4.94 -10.63
N ILE A 129 -3.27 5.68 -10.32
CA ILE A 129 -2.95 6.09 -8.93
C ILE A 129 -4.09 6.94 -8.39
N GLU A 130 -4.47 8.01 -9.06
CA GLU A 130 -5.53 8.93 -8.63
C GLU A 130 -6.83 8.20 -8.33
N ARG A 131 -7.27 7.33 -9.25
CA ARG A 131 -8.50 6.57 -9.08
C ARG A 131 -8.46 5.62 -7.89
N ARG A 132 -7.34 4.91 -7.68
CA ARG A 132 -7.18 3.96 -6.58
C ARG A 132 -7.01 4.67 -5.25
N LEU A 133 -6.17 5.69 -5.25
CA LEU A 133 -5.89 6.47 -4.06
C LEU A 133 -7.16 7.15 -3.56
N ALA A 134 -7.91 7.84 -4.41
CA ALA A 134 -9.16 8.48 -4.03
C ALA A 134 -10.13 7.48 -3.39
N ARG A 135 -10.30 6.30 -4.02
CA ARG A 135 -11.18 5.24 -3.48
C ARG A 135 -10.65 4.65 -2.17
N GLY A 136 -9.33 4.47 -2.06
CA GLY A 136 -8.69 4.01 -0.83
C GLY A 136 -8.84 5.00 0.31
N MET A 137 -8.60 6.27 0.04
CA MET A 137 -8.76 7.37 0.99
C MET A 137 -10.21 7.50 1.47
N GLU A 138 -11.19 7.33 0.58
CA GLU A 138 -12.61 7.33 0.94
C GLU A 138 -12.95 6.16 1.89
N LYS A 139 -12.46 4.95 1.61
CA LYS A 139 -12.74 3.73 2.37
C LYS A 139 -11.94 3.61 3.66
N ALA A 140 -10.72 4.14 3.72
CA ALA A 140 -9.86 3.99 4.89
C ALA A 140 -10.49 4.62 6.13
N ARG A 141 -10.59 3.84 7.19
CA ARG A 141 -11.08 4.34 8.49
C ARG A 141 -10.09 5.31 9.13
N LEU A 142 -8.79 5.01 9.00
CA LEU A 142 -7.69 5.86 9.44
C LEU A 142 -6.63 5.96 8.35
N ILE A 143 -5.97 7.10 8.29
CA ILE A 143 -4.91 7.42 7.35
C ILE A 143 -3.69 7.84 8.16
N LEU A 144 -2.63 7.02 8.11
CA LEU A 144 -1.34 7.38 8.69
C LEU A 144 -0.58 8.28 7.72
N THR A 145 0.09 9.29 8.26
CA THR A 145 0.99 10.17 7.50
C THR A 145 2.30 10.36 8.26
N ASP A 146 3.39 10.55 7.54
CA ASP A 146 4.73 10.69 8.13
C ASP A 146 4.93 12.07 8.80
N SER A 147 4.09 13.06 8.46
CA SER A 147 4.18 14.40 8.99
C SER A 147 2.82 15.11 9.01
N GLN A 148 2.75 16.17 9.81
CA GLN A 148 1.58 17.04 9.85
C GLN A 148 1.35 17.72 8.50
N ALA A 149 2.41 18.13 7.80
CA ALA A 149 2.31 18.76 6.48
C ALA A 149 1.60 17.87 5.46
N ILE A 150 1.95 16.56 5.41
CA ILE A 150 1.27 15.59 4.53
C ILE A 150 -0.19 15.38 4.95
N ALA A 151 -0.47 15.36 6.26
CA ALA A 151 -1.85 15.25 6.75
C ALA A 151 -2.72 16.44 6.32
N ASP A 152 -2.21 17.65 6.47
CA ASP A 152 -2.92 18.88 6.12
C ASP A 152 -3.15 18.98 4.61
N GLU A 153 -2.15 18.65 3.81
CA GLU A 153 -2.24 18.63 2.35
C GLU A 153 -3.25 17.58 1.86
N ALA A 154 -3.18 16.35 2.40
CA ALA A 154 -4.10 15.28 2.04
C ALA A 154 -5.54 15.61 2.47
N GLN A 155 -5.72 16.21 3.66
CA GLN A 155 -7.01 16.67 4.12
C GLN A 155 -7.61 17.70 3.14
N ALA A 156 -6.83 18.70 2.75
CA ALA A 156 -7.27 19.73 1.82
C ALA A 156 -7.61 19.16 0.44
N TYR A 157 -6.78 18.24 -0.06
CA TYR A 157 -6.94 17.67 -1.39
C TYR A 157 -8.14 16.70 -1.50
N PHE A 158 -8.29 15.80 -0.52
CA PHE A 158 -9.35 14.78 -0.54
C PHE A 158 -10.65 15.23 0.14
N GLY A 159 -10.66 16.38 0.84
CA GLY A 159 -11.83 16.86 1.56
C GLY A 159 -12.27 15.97 2.71
N LEU A 160 -11.33 15.23 3.32
CA LEU A 160 -11.63 14.28 4.39
C LEU A 160 -11.53 14.94 5.77
N PRO A 161 -12.31 14.47 6.75
CA PRO A 161 -12.30 15.02 8.10
C PRO A 161 -10.96 14.75 8.83
N ARG A 162 -10.50 15.73 9.62
CA ARG A 162 -9.18 15.71 10.28
C ARG A 162 -8.97 14.50 11.20
N GLU A 163 -10.00 14.06 11.84
CA GLU A 163 -10.01 12.92 12.77
C GLU A 163 -9.66 11.57 12.11
N ARG A 164 -9.70 11.50 10.78
CA ARG A 164 -9.24 10.31 10.04
C ARG A 164 -7.74 10.26 9.86
N PHE A 165 -7.03 11.37 10.11
CA PHE A 165 -5.58 11.45 9.93
C PHE A 165 -4.85 11.30 11.26
N VAL A 166 -3.87 10.40 11.28
CA VAL A 166 -2.95 10.18 12.39
C VAL A 166 -1.54 10.41 11.91
N VAL A 167 -0.84 11.36 12.52
CA VAL A 167 0.56 11.62 12.20
C VAL A 167 1.42 10.64 13.00
N ALA A 168 2.15 9.80 12.27
CA ALA A 168 3.08 8.80 12.79
C ALA A 168 4.46 9.03 12.16
N PRO A 169 5.30 9.91 12.72
CA PRO A 169 6.62 10.21 12.17
C PRO A 169 7.47 8.96 12.03
N LEU A 170 8.25 8.91 10.94
CA LEU A 170 9.17 7.80 10.72
C LEU A 170 10.22 7.77 11.84
N GLY A 171 10.44 6.57 12.37
CA GLY A 171 11.56 6.33 13.28
C GLY A 171 12.89 6.34 12.55
N HIS A 172 13.99 6.37 13.31
CA HIS A 172 15.33 6.15 12.82
C HIS A 172 15.95 4.97 13.57
N ALA A 173 16.80 4.20 12.90
CA ALA A 173 17.62 3.22 13.57
C ALA A 173 18.61 3.95 14.50
N ALA A 174 18.68 3.50 15.76
CA ALA A 174 19.67 3.99 16.72
C ALA A 174 21.04 3.43 16.40
#